data_ce6f386382a44ede88c99b59af610526
#
_entry.id   ce6f386382a44ede88c99b59af610526
#
_cell.length_a   1.000
_cell.length_b   1.000
_cell.length_c   1.000
_cell.angle_alpha   90.00
_cell.angle_beta   90.00
_cell.angle_gamma   90.00
#
_symmetry.space_group_name_H-M   'P 1'
#
loop_
_entity.id
_entity.type
_entity.pdbx_description
1 polymer ?
#
loop_
_entity_poly.entity_id
_entity_poly.type
_entity_poly.pdbx_seq_one_letter_code
_entity_poly.pdbx_strand_id
1 'polypeptide(L)'
;MSKNVSSITSAFAGLLVFISVGFSSAAIADSNENLAENTKPPLQIVNQTGLKVVVQINYSDTVPNGISKQVLATKNLYDQYAALGMKPGKDYEIVMVFRADGAQFLLTDEAYDQKVKQPHPKGNANLAILEALQKNGVKMYECGVAMHLKGYTPQDILPFSRIVTSGIGAMVDFEKSGYISITP
;
A
#
# COMPACT_ATOMS: atom_id res chain seq x y z
N MET A 1 7.71 10.49 66.10
CA MET A 1 9.18 10.58 66.32
C MET A 1 9.75 11.20 65.05
N SER A 2 9.87 12.35 65.04
CA SER A 2 10.83 13.43 64.84
C SER A 2 12.26 12.94 64.58
N LYS A 3 12.83 13.40 63.44
CA LYS A 3 14.17 14.04 63.45
C LYS A 3 14.44 14.71 62.08
N ASN A 4 14.51 16.01 62.16
CA ASN A 4 15.21 16.95 61.28
C ASN A 4 16.71 16.61 61.16
N VAL A 5 17.34 17.17 60.12
CA VAL A 5 18.65 17.83 60.06
C VAL A 5 19.10 17.75 58.59
N SER A 6 19.67 18.66 57.90
CA SER A 6 20.12 20.06 58.07
C SER A 6 20.78 20.43 56.72
N SER A 7 20.63 21.63 56.38
CA SER A 7 21.24 22.40 55.26
C SER A 7 22.77 22.39 55.34
N ILE A 8 23.44 22.26 54.18
CA ILE A 8 24.79 22.82 53.96
C ILE A 8 24.82 23.51 52.59
N THR A 9 24.84 24.85 52.68
CA THR A 9 25.17 25.78 51.61
C THR A 9 26.68 25.80 51.42
N SER A 10 27.17 25.62 50.22
CA SER A 10 28.56 25.93 49.85
C SER A 10 28.60 26.67 48.55
N ALA A 11 28.92 27.96 48.66
CA ALA A 11 29.14 28.88 47.55
C ALA A 11 30.56 28.64 47.00
N PHE A 12 30.67 28.40 45.73
CA PHE A 12 31.92 28.50 44.99
C PHE A 12 31.74 29.55 43.87
N ALA A 13 32.39 30.68 44.04
CA ALA A 13 32.63 31.66 43.02
C ALA A 13 33.69 31.15 42.06
N GLY A 14 33.37 30.92 40.81
CA GLY A 14 34.28 30.50 39.75
C GLY A 14 34.17 31.44 38.56
N LEU A 15 35.26 32.10 38.31
CA LEU A 15 35.59 33.08 37.29
C LEU A 15 35.22 32.61 35.88
N LEU A 16 34.26 33.26 35.21
CA LEU A 16 33.92 33.04 33.83
C LEU A 16 34.89 33.79 32.91
N VAL A 17 35.78 33.07 32.27
CA VAL A 17 36.57 33.57 31.13
C VAL A 17 35.73 33.38 29.86
N PHE A 18 35.22 34.47 29.27
CA PHE A 18 34.61 34.42 27.95
C PHE A 18 35.71 34.33 26.88
N ILE A 19 35.86 33.16 26.28
CA ILE A 19 36.59 33.00 25.05
C ILE A 19 35.52 33.14 23.92
N SER A 20 35.50 34.33 23.28
CA SER A 20 34.74 34.57 22.08
C SER A 20 35.42 33.86 20.90
N VAL A 21 34.97 32.64 20.59
CA VAL A 21 35.29 31.99 19.32
C VAL A 21 34.30 32.53 18.28
N GLY A 22 34.80 33.43 17.43
CA GLY A 22 34.07 33.92 16.30
C GLY A 22 33.84 32.77 15.29
N PHE A 23 32.65 32.20 15.29
CA PHE A 23 32.18 31.39 14.19
C PHE A 23 31.75 32.31 13.06
N SER A 24 32.56 32.31 11.99
CA SER A 24 32.24 32.92 10.72
C SER A 24 31.04 32.22 10.13
N SER A 25 29.86 32.80 10.24
CA SER A 25 28.63 32.32 9.58
C SER A 25 28.65 32.79 8.11
N ALA A 26 29.43 32.12 7.32
CA ALA A 26 29.36 32.28 5.86
C ALA A 26 29.50 30.88 5.25
N ALA A 27 28.42 30.45 4.58
CA ALA A 27 28.29 29.29 3.68
C ALA A 27 27.33 28.17 4.15
N ILE A 28 26.08 28.48 4.50
CA ILE A 28 24.94 27.53 4.40
C ILE A 28 23.69 28.33 3.96
N ALA A 29 23.77 29.04 2.86
CA ALA A 29 22.63 29.79 2.34
C ALA A 29 22.35 29.51 0.85
N ASP A 30 22.96 28.48 0.25
CA ASP A 30 22.87 28.32 -1.22
C ASP A 30 22.45 26.96 -1.71
N SER A 31 21.91 26.09 -0.84
CA SER A 31 21.44 24.77 -1.28
C SER A 31 19.90 24.54 -1.17
N ASN A 32 19.16 25.52 -0.64
CA ASN A 32 17.70 25.38 -0.49
C ASN A 32 16.88 26.15 -1.55
N GLU A 33 17.47 27.04 -2.32
CA GLU A 33 16.70 27.78 -3.34
C GLU A 33 16.44 27.00 -4.62
N ASN A 34 17.21 25.96 -4.93
CA ASN A 34 17.05 25.18 -6.17
C ASN A 34 16.06 23.99 -6.06
N LEU A 35 15.53 23.67 -4.89
CA LEU A 35 14.52 22.60 -4.73
C LEU A 35 13.08 23.09 -4.84
N ALA A 36 12.82 24.38 -4.73
CA ALA A 36 11.47 24.95 -4.79
C ALA A 36 11.02 25.33 -6.22
N GLU A 37 11.91 25.40 -7.19
CA GLU A 37 11.60 26.00 -8.50
C GLU A 37 11.17 25.02 -9.59
N ASN A 38 11.10 23.71 -9.32
CA ASN A 38 10.75 22.71 -10.35
C ASN A 38 9.65 21.72 -9.95
N THR A 39 8.88 21.96 -8.90
CA THR A 39 7.72 21.14 -8.59
C THR A 39 6.50 21.68 -9.32
N LYS A 40 6.25 21.19 -10.54
CA LYS A 40 4.92 21.34 -11.14
C LYS A 40 3.90 20.80 -10.14
N PRO A 41 2.80 21.53 -9.87
CA PRO A 41 1.76 21.00 -9.01
C PRO A 41 1.27 19.65 -9.58
N PRO A 42 0.97 18.66 -8.73
CA PRO A 42 0.47 17.38 -9.20
C PRO A 42 -0.82 17.60 -9.98
N LEU A 43 -1.01 16.81 -11.06
CA LEU A 43 -2.24 16.82 -11.82
C LEU A 43 -3.40 16.46 -10.89
N GLN A 44 -4.44 17.28 -10.91
CA GLN A 44 -5.66 17.00 -10.14
C GLN A 44 -6.49 15.95 -10.86
N ILE A 45 -7.09 15.03 -10.11
CA ILE A 45 -8.10 14.12 -10.62
C ILE A 45 -9.37 14.93 -10.87
N VAL A 46 -9.78 15.03 -12.12
CA VAL A 46 -10.93 15.84 -12.53
C VAL A 46 -12.24 15.07 -12.41
N ASN A 47 -12.24 13.80 -12.84
CA ASN A 47 -13.41 12.95 -12.78
C ASN A 47 -13.51 12.29 -11.40
N GLN A 48 -14.56 12.61 -10.66
CA GLN A 48 -14.71 12.14 -9.28
C GLN A 48 -16.03 11.36 -9.05
N THR A 49 -16.77 11.05 -10.10
CA THR A 49 -18.01 10.28 -10.01
C THR A 49 -18.17 9.34 -11.19
N GLY A 50 -18.89 8.23 -10.98
CA GLY A 50 -19.21 7.27 -12.03
C GLY A 50 -18.02 6.45 -12.52
N LEU A 51 -16.93 6.41 -11.77
CA LEU A 51 -15.73 5.69 -12.16
C LEU A 51 -15.89 4.19 -11.89
N LYS A 52 -15.60 3.37 -12.90
CA LYS A 52 -15.54 1.91 -12.78
C LYS A 52 -14.18 1.45 -13.24
N VAL A 53 -13.44 0.78 -12.36
CA VAL A 53 -12.08 0.35 -12.64
C VAL A 53 -11.97 -1.15 -12.41
N VAL A 54 -11.46 -1.88 -13.39
CA VAL A 54 -11.01 -3.26 -13.24
C VAL A 54 -9.49 -3.30 -13.26
N VAL A 55 -8.91 -3.78 -12.18
CA VAL A 55 -7.46 -3.90 -12.00
C VAL A 55 -7.03 -5.33 -12.24
N GLN A 56 -6.17 -5.54 -13.22
CA GLN A 56 -5.57 -6.83 -13.47
C GLN A 56 -4.34 -7.03 -12.58
N ILE A 57 -4.34 -8.11 -11.79
CA ILE A 57 -3.19 -8.57 -10.98
C ILE A 57 -2.66 -9.84 -11.65
N ASN A 58 -1.57 -9.73 -12.41
CA ASN A 58 -1.08 -10.82 -13.26
C ASN A 58 0.42 -11.10 -13.17
N TYR A 59 1.18 -10.27 -12.45
CA TYR A 59 2.60 -10.47 -12.21
C TYR A 59 2.85 -10.89 -10.76
N SER A 60 3.97 -11.57 -10.52
CA SER A 60 4.42 -12.00 -9.18
C SER A 60 5.36 -10.99 -8.49
N ASP A 61 5.58 -9.83 -9.09
CA ASP A 61 6.48 -8.79 -8.56
C ASP A 61 6.03 -8.28 -7.20
N THR A 62 6.96 -8.26 -6.24
CA THR A 62 6.73 -7.77 -4.89
C THR A 62 7.69 -6.64 -4.52
N VAL A 63 7.34 -5.87 -3.51
CA VAL A 63 8.28 -5.04 -2.76
C VAL A 63 9.02 -5.90 -1.71
N PRO A 64 10.10 -5.41 -1.08
CA PRO A 64 10.95 -6.24 -0.21
C PRO A 64 10.23 -6.99 0.93
N ASN A 65 9.09 -6.49 1.40
CA ASN A 65 8.28 -7.13 2.44
C ASN A 65 7.27 -8.17 1.91
N GLY A 66 7.33 -8.56 0.62
CA GLY A 66 6.48 -9.57 0.02
C GLY A 66 5.11 -9.09 -0.48
N ILE A 67 4.79 -7.80 -0.34
CA ILE A 67 3.54 -7.24 -0.87
C ILE A 67 3.66 -7.07 -2.39
N SER A 68 2.65 -7.54 -3.13
CA SER A 68 2.54 -7.35 -4.58
C SER A 68 2.55 -5.88 -4.95
N LYS A 69 3.37 -5.50 -5.94
CA LYS A 69 3.40 -4.13 -6.47
C LYS A 69 2.03 -3.71 -7.02
N GLN A 70 1.32 -4.64 -7.69
CA GLN A 70 0.01 -4.36 -8.27
C GLN A 70 -1.10 -4.23 -7.20
N VAL A 71 -1.04 -5.03 -6.12
CA VAL A 71 -1.94 -4.88 -4.97
C VAL A 71 -1.70 -3.54 -4.27
N LEU A 72 -0.43 -3.18 -4.07
CA LEU A 72 -0.06 -1.90 -3.48
C LEU A 72 -0.52 -0.71 -4.35
N ALA A 73 -0.35 -0.80 -5.67
CA ALA A 73 -0.82 0.23 -6.61
C ALA A 73 -2.35 0.39 -6.55
N THR A 74 -3.10 -0.72 -6.42
CA THR A 74 -4.56 -0.67 -6.25
C THR A 74 -4.94 -0.02 -4.92
N LYS A 75 -4.22 -0.33 -3.83
CA LYS A 75 -4.41 0.34 -2.54
C LYS A 75 -4.15 1.85 -2.66
N ASN A 76 -3.11 2.26 -3.34
CA ASN A 76 -2.79 3.67 -3.55
C ASN A 76 -3.90 4.39 -4.33
N LEU A 77 -4.48 3.76 -5.35
CA LEU A 77 -5.64 4.29 -6.08
C LEU A 77 -6.85 4.48 -5.15
N TYR A 78 -7.14 3.45 -4.33
CA TYR A 78 -8.20 3.51 -3.34
C TYR A 78 -7.98 4.65 -2.34
N ASP A 79 -6.78 4.76 -1.76
CA ASP A 79 -6.42 5.80 -0.78
C ASP A 79 -6.56 7.20 -1.40
N GLN A 80 -6.20 7.37 -2.66
CA GLN A 80 -6.32 8.62 -3.40
C GLN A 80 -7.79 9.04 -3.56
N TYR A 81 -8.67 8.10 -3.91
CA TYR A 81 -10.11 8.35 -3.99
C TYR A 81 -10.71 8.69 -2.62
N ALA A 82 -10.29 7.97 -1.58
CA ALA A 82 -10.71 8.24 -0.20
C ALA A 82 -10.26 9.64 0.27
N ALA A 83 -9.03 10.06 -0.04
CA ALA A 83 -8.51 11.39 0.28
C ALA A 83 -9.28 12.52 -0.43
N LEU A 84 -9.85 12.26 -1.60
CA LEU A 84 -10.74 13.18 -2.32
C LEU A 84 -12.18 13.16 -1.79
N GLY A 85 -12.47 12.37 -0.76
CA GLY A 85 -13.81 12.24 -0.18
C GLY A 85 -14.81 11.42 -1.01
N MET A 86 -14.33 10.74 -2.08
CA MET A 86 -15.15 9.88 -2.92
C MET A 86 -15.63 8.65 -2.16
N LYS A 87 -16.82 8.16 -2.48
CA LYS A 87 -17.48 7.05 -1.80
C LYS A 87 -17.55 5.81 -2.68
N PRO A 88 -17.06 4.63 -2.20
CA PRO A 88 -17.20 3.38 -2.93
C PRO A 88 -18.69 3.03 -3.15
N GLY A 89 -19.01 2.49 -4.31
CA GLY A 89 -20.37 2.14 -4.71
C GLY A 89 -21.26 3.31 -5.12
N LYS A 90 -20.85 4.55 -4.89
CA LYS A 90 -21.52 5.77 -5.30
C LYS A 90 -20.73 6.53 -6.38
N ASP A 91 -19.51 6.88 -6.03
CA ASP A 91 -18.66 7.72 -6.88
C ASP A 91 -17.72 6.86 -7.75
N TYR A 92 -17.34 5.69 -7.22
CA TYR A 92 -16.49 4.73 -7.94
C TYR A 92 -16.77 3.28 -7.54
N GLU A 93 -16.39 2.36 -8.44
CA GLU A 93 -16.27 0.93 -8.20
C GLU A 93 -14.86 0.47 -8.58
N ILE A 94 -14.21 -0.31 -7.72
CA ILE A 94 -12.95 -0.99 -8.01
C ILE A 94 -13.17 -2.49 -7.92
N VAL A 95 -12.76 -3.22 -8.94
CA VAL A 95 -12.68 -4.68 -8.93
C VAL A 95 -11.25 -5.11 -9.25
N MET A 96 -10.81 -6.22 -8.67
CA MET A 96 -9.49 -6.81 -8.92
C MET A 96 -9.68 -8.20 -9.50
N VAL A 97 -8.97 -8.51 -10.58
CA VAL A 97 -8.95 -9.83 -11.21
C VAL A 97 -7.54 -10.40 -11.13
N PHE A 98 -7.40 -11.44 -10.31
CA PHE A 98 -6.13 -12.13 -10.08
C PHE A 98 -6.00 -13.30 -11.07
N ARG A 99 -4.91 -13.33 -11.83
CA ARG A 99 -4.65 -14.32 -12.87
C ARG A 99 -3.15 -14.52 -13.11
N ALA A 100 -2.81 -15.53 -13.91
CA ALA A 100 -1.41 -15.86 -14.21
C ALA A 100 -0.57 -15.95 -12.91
N ASP A 101 0.56 -15.26 -12.83
CA ASP A 101 1.40 -15.30 -11.62
C ASP A 101 0.83 -14.49 -10.46
N GLY A 102 -0.02 -13.51 -10.72
CA GLY A 102 -0.73 -12.75 -9.68
C GLY A 102 -1.78 -13.56 -8.91
N ALA A 103 -2.23 -14.70 -9.44
CA ALA A 103 -3.18 -15.61 -8.78
C ALA A 103 -2.74 -16.02 -7.37
N GLN A 104 -1.43 -16.15 -7.13
CA GLN A 104 -0.89 -16.50 -5.81
C GLN A 104 -1.28 -15.54 -4.69
N PHE A 105 -1.57 -14.29 -4.98
CA PHE A 105 -1.83 -13.29 -3.96
C PHE A 105 -3.24 -13.37 -3.35
N LEU A 106 -4.16 -14.18 -3.91
CA LEU A 106 -5.44 -14.51 -3.27
C LEU A 106 -5.43 -15.82 -2.48
N LEU A 107 -4.28 -16.45 -2.28
CA LEU A 107 -4.17 -17.63 -1.43
C LEU A 107 -4.32 -17.26 0.05
N THR A 108 -4.88 -18.20 0.84
CA THR A 108 -4.79 -18.14 2.32
C THR A 108 -3.34 -18.21 2.78
N ASP A 109 -3.04 -17.86 4.03
CA ASP A 109 -1.68 -17.93 4.58
C ASP A 109 -1.07 -19.33 4.44
N GLU A 110 -1.84 -20.37 4.80
CA GLU A 110 -1.40 -21.75 4.75
C GLU A 110 -1.13 -22.19 3.31
N ALA A 111 -2.02 -21.87 2.38
CA ALA A 111 -1.86 -22.21 0.99
C ALA A 111 -0.70 -21.44 0.33
N TYR A 112 -0.48 -20.20 0.74
CA TYR A 112 0.63 -19.36 0.29
C TYR A 112 1.97 -20.01 0.67
N ASP A 113 2.14 -20.36 1.96
CA ASP A 113 3.35 -21.02 2.47
C ASP A 113 3.61 -22.38 1.82
N GLN A 114 2.56 -23.13 1.46
CA GLN A 114 2.69 -24.45 0.85
C GLN A 114 2.96 -24.42 -0.65
N LYS A 115 2.39 -23.45 -1.37
CA LYS A 115 2.30 -23.50 -2.85
C LYS A 115 3.15 -22.45 -3.55
N VAL A 116 3.49 -21.34 -2.91
CA VAL A 116 4.38 -20.33 -3.50
C VAL A 116 5.83 -20.77 -3.31
N LYS A 117 6.54 -20.91 -4.43
CA LYS A 117 7.91 -21.47 -4.45
C LYS A 117 9.00 -20.43 -4.36
N GLN A 118 8.70 -19.18 -4.71
CA GLN A 118 9.65 -18.07 -4.57
C GLN A 118 9.87 -17.77 -3.08
N PRO A 119 11.05 -17.31 -2.70
CA PRO A 119 11.29 -16.84 -1.32
C PRO A 119 10.28 -15.75 -0.91
N HIS A 120 9.61 -15.95 0.21
CA HIS A 120 8.61 -15.01 0.74
C HIS A 120 8.60 -15.01 2.27
N PRO A 121 8.08 -13.96 2.92
CA PRO A 121 7.77 -13.96 4.34
C PRO A 121 6.75 -15.06 4.67
N LYS A 122 6.67 -15.48 5.92
CA LYS A 122 5.65 -16.41 6.37
C LYS A 122 4.25 -15.84 6.14
N GLY A 123 3.38 -16.64 5.54
CA GLY A 123 2.02 -16.27 5.18
C GLY A 123 1.93 -15.35 3.95
N ASN A 124 0.73 -14.92 3.63
CA ASN A 124 0.45 -14.03 2.52
C ASN A 124 0.55 -12.56 2.96
N ALA A 125 1.68 -11.92 2.67
CA ALA A 125 1.92 -10.53 3.04
C ALA A 125 0.87 -9.54 2.51
N ASN A 126 0.05 -9.95 1.54
CA ASN A 126 -1.01 -9.12 0.96
C ASN A 126 -2.32 -9.17 1.76
N LEU A 127 -2.51 -10.16 2.64
CA LEU A 127 -3.79 -10.46 3.30
C LEU A 127 -4.41 -9.22 3.96
N ALA A 128 -3.65 -8.52 4.79
CA ALA A 128 -4.16 -7.34 5.51
C ALA A 128 -4.65 -6.22 4.58
N ILE A 129 -3.96 -5.99 3.45
CA ILE A 129 -4.36 -5.00 2.45
C ILE A 129 -5.62 -5.46 1.73
N LEU A 130 -5.69 -6.74 1.33
CA LEU A 130 -6.84 -7.29 0.62
C LEU A 130 -8.10 -7.27 1.48
N GLU A 131 -8.00 -7.64 2.76
CA GLU A 131 -9.11 -7.53 3.71
C GLU A 131 -9.59 -6.09 3.89
N ALA A 132 -8.67 -5.14 4.02
CA ALA A 132 -9.01 -3.73 4.14
C ALA A 132 -9.73 -3.21 2.88
N LEU A 133 -9.25 -3.55 1.69
CA LEU A 133 -9.88 -3.20 0.42
C LEU A 133 -11.28 -3.85 0.29
N GLN A 134 -11.42 -5.13 0.65
CA GLN A 134 -12.69 -5.85 0.62
C GLN A 134 -13.73 -5.22 1.57
N LYS A 135 -13.36 -4.91 2.81
CA LYS A 135 -14.22 -4.22 3.78
C LYS A 135 -14.73 -2.87 3.26
N ASN A 136 -13.98 -2.25 2.38
CA ASN A 136 -14.30 -0.97 1.75
C ASN A 136 -14.93 -1.13 0.35
N GLY A 137 -15.45 -2.32 0.01
CA GLY A 137 -16.28 -2.55 -1.16
C GLY A 137 -15.53 -2.93 -2.44
N VAL A 138 -14.20 -3.11 -2.39
CA VAL A 138 -13.44 -3.66 -3.53
C VAL A 138 -13.78 -5.14 -3.69
N LYS A 139 -14.17 -5.55 -4.89
CA LYS A 139 -14.50 -6.95 -5.22
C LYS A 139 -13.28 -7.64 -5.82
N MET A 140 -13.07 -8.91 -5.46
CA MET A 140 -11.91 -9.67 -5.89
C MET A 140 -12.32 -10.98 -6.56
N TYR A 141 -11.68 -11.26 -7.67
CA TYR A 141 -11.98 -12.41 -8.53
C TYR A 141 -10.70 -13.21 -8.81
N GLU A 142 -10.75 -14.50 -8.57
CA GLU A 142 -9.67 -15.45 -8.87
C GLU A 142 -9.93 -16.16 -10.19
N CYS A 143 -8.90 -16.31 -11.00
CA CYS A 143 -8.95 -16.99 -12.29
C CYS A 143 -8.92 -18.51 -12.14
N GLY A 144 -10.01 -19.23 -12.44
CA GLY A 144 -10.08 -20.69 -12.39
C GLY A 144 -9.06 -21.38 -13.32
N VAL A 145 -8.74 -20.81 -14.48
CA VAL A 145 -7.67 -21.32 -15.35
C VAL A 145 -6.31 -21.25 -14.66
N ALA A 146 -5.99 -20.12 -13.99
CA ALA A 146 -4.73 -19.99 -13.26
C ALA A 146 -4.67 -20.96 -12.07
N MET A 147 -5.79 -21.10 -11.34
CA MET A 147 -5.90 -22.11 -10.26
C MET A 147 -5.58 -23.50 -10.76
N HIS A 148 -6.20 -23.93 -11.85
CA HIS A 148 -5.97 -25.26 -12.43
C HIS A 148 -4.51 -25.47 -12.80
N LEU A 149 -3.89 -24.51 -13.49
CA LEU A 149 -2.50 -24.61 -13.92
C LEU A 149 -1.50 -24.63 -12.76
N LYS A 150 -1.84 -23.98 -11.65
CA LYS A 150 -0.98 -23.88 -10.45
C LYS A 150 -1.32 -24.92 -9.37
N GLY A 151 -2.33 -25.76 -9.58
CA GLY A 151 -2.78 -26.75 -8.60
C GLY A 151 -3.43 -26.13 -7.36
N TYR A 152 -4.10 -24.99 -7.52
CA TYR A 152 -4.88 -24.38 -6.44
C TYR A 152 -6.29 -24.95 -6.41
N THR A 153 -6.83 -25.12 -5.21
CA THR A 153 -8.20 -25.56 -4.97
C THR A 153 -9.05 -24.40 -4.45
N PRO A 154 -10.37 -24.46 -4.50
CA PRO A 154 -11.22 -23.42 -3.92
C PRO A 154 -10.95 -23.15 -2.43
N GLN A 155 -10.51 -24.13 -1.67
CA GLN A 155 -10.18 -24.03 -0.25
C GLN A 155 -8.88 -23.24 0.01
N ASP A 156 -8.01 -23.17 -0.99
CA ASP A 156 -6.77 -22.39 -0.91
C ASP A 156 -7.02 -20.88 -1.06
N ILE A 157 -8.18 -20.50 -1.60
CA ILE A 157 -8.49 -19.11 -1.97
C ILE A 157 -9.15 -18.37 -0.81
N LEU A 158 -8.79 -17.11 -0.62
CA LEU A 158 -9.38 -16.24 0.40
C LEU A 158 -10.90 -16.21 0.29
N PRO A 159 -11.66 -16.46 1.39
CA PRO A 159 -13.08 -16.75 1.35
C PRO A 159 -13.96 -15.57 0.91
N PHE A 160 -13.44 -14.36 0.97
CA PHE A 160 -14.15 -13.15 0.52
C PHE A 160 -14.03 -12.89 -0.99
N SER A 161 -13.22 -13.66 -1.71
CA SER A 161 -13.08 -13.57 -3.16
C SER A 161 -14.04 -14.52 -3.88
N ARG A 162 -14.21 -14.31 -5.18
CA ARG A 162 -15.01 -15.19 -6.06
C ARG A 162 -14.13 -15.79 -7.13
N ILE A 163 -14.45 -17.02 -7.51
CA ILE A 163 -13.74 -17.69 -8.60
C ILE A 163 -14.52 -17.45 -9.89
N VAL A 164 -13.83 -17.00 -10.94
CA VAL A 164 -14.35 -16.91 -12.31
C VAL A 164 -13.72 -17.98 -13.18
N THR A 165 -14.44 -18.45 -14.19
CA THR A 165 -13.94 -19.50 -15.10
C THR A 165 -12.61 -19.08 -15.75
N SER A 166 -12.54 -17.85 -16.25
CA SER A 166 -11.35 -17.27 -16.88
C SER A 166 -11.16 -15.83 -16.47
N GLY A 167 -9.96 -15.49 -15.98
CA GLY A 167 -9.63 -14.09 -15.65
C GLY A 167 -9.65 -13.19 -16.87
N ILE A 168 -9.23 -13.67 -18.05
CA ILE A 168 -9.31 -12.89 -19.31
C ILE A 168 -10.77 -12.67 -19.69
N GLY A 169 -11.63 -13.68 -19.63
CA GLY A 169 -13.06 -13.54 -19.89
C GLY A 169 -13.70 -12.53 -18.94
N ALA A 170 -13.38 -12.59 -17.65
CA ALA A 170 -13.88 -11.62 -16.68
C ALA A 170 -13.43 -10.18 -17.00
N MET A 171 -12.16 -9.98 -17.43
CA MET A 171 -11.69 -8.65 -17.87
C MET A 171 -12.54 -8.11 -19.03
N VAL A 172 -12.81 -8.93 -20.06
CA VAL A 172 -13.63 -8.55 -21.21
C VAL A 172 -15.06 -8.19 -20.79
N ASP A 173 -15.66 -8.98 -19.87
CA ASP A 173 -17.01 -8.71 -19.36
C ASP A 173 -17.08 -7.40 -18.56
N PHE A 174 -16.07 -7.11 -17.74
CA PHE A 174 -15.98 -5.85 -17.02
C PHE A 174 -15.83 -4.67 -17.97
N GLU A 175 -14.94 -4.75 -18.95
CA GLU A 175 -14.77 -3.70 -19.96
C GLU A 175 -16.08 -3.45 -20.73
N LYS A 176 -16.77 -4.52 -21.16
CA LYS A 176 -18.09 -4.43 -21.80
C LYS A 176 -19.14 -3.78 -20.89
N SER A 177 -18.99 -3.93 -19.57
CA SER A 177 -19.85 -3.32 -18.54
C SER A 177 -19.44 -1.88 -18.16
N GLY A 178 -18.51 -1.29 -18.91
CA GLY A 178 -18.07 0.09 -18.76
C GLY A 178 -16.95 0.29 -17.74
N TYR A 179 -16.23 -0.76 -17.35
CA TYR A 179 -15.05 -0.62 -16.51
C TYR A 179 -13.83 -0.25 -17.36
N ILE A 180 -13.02 0.65 -16.83
CA ILE A 180 -11.69 0.98 -17.37
C ILE A 180 -10.71 -0.08 -16.87
N SER A 181 -10.05 -0.76 -17.79
CA SER A 181 -9.05 -1.78 -17.48
C SER A 181 -7.68 -1.14 -17.22
N ILE A 182 -7.06 -1.51 -16.11
CA ILE A 182 -5.69 -1.11 -15.79
C ILE A 182 -4.86 -2.30 -15.34
N THR A 183 -3.56 -2.27 -15.70
CA THR A 183 -2.54 -3.24 -15.24
C THR A 183 -1.38 -2.41 -14.70
N PRO A 184 -1.39 -2.07 -13.40
CA PRO A 184 -0.39 -1.22 -12.79
C PRO A 184 0.97 -1.91 -12.62
#